data_e0d32d0b56f25a4418c39fe498f6844b
#
_entry.id   e0d32d0b56f25a4418c39fe498f6844b
#
_cell.length_a   1.000
_cell.length_b   1.000
_cell.length_c   1.000
_cell.angle_alpha   90.00
_cell.angle_beta   90.00
_cell.angle_gamma   90.00
#
_symmetry.space_group_name_H-M   'P 1'
#
loop_
_entity.id
_entity.type
_entity.pdbx_description
1 polymer ?
#
loop_
_entity_poly.entity_id
_entity_poly.type
_entity_poly.pdbx_seq_one_letter_code
_entity_poly.pdbx_strand_id
1 'polypeptide(L)'
;PHIGMVFSGTLFVLVLIGLALPTVLVPMFTAALVVVSGMLLVYEEKQETRDFPVLLPKSTTKPALSNAIVICFIGFLVGAACYYLAAIIPWENLPLEQSSFVVGVITMGACFFVASAATNYLKQQYDIFKMFPWFLVLTILAFCLFIADGMFSTPAFLMSLVISCVLEISLLVYFGILVKRGFFPPTISFALSIGCARMGIAAGNALAVSYERTGLASSDVATYTCLGFICLIAIAQVPMSKRESNIVNLISAPASPAQVDVVCNQIIDEFALSEREGEILRLIARGNTASNIASKLVISPHTVNTHIRHIYE
;
A
#
# COMPACT_ATOMS: atom_id res chain seq x y z
N PRO A 1 -7.29 -10.93 -2.59
CA PRO A 1 -6.30 -11.90 -3.08
C PRO A 1 -6.24 -11.95 -4.61
N HIS A 2 -7.40 -12.02 -5.30
CA HIS A 2 -7.48 -12.11 -6.76
C HIS A 2 -6.87 -10.90 -7.48
N ILE A 3 -7.03 -9.70 -6.94
CA ILE A 3 -6.50 -8.46 -7.53
C ILE A 3 -4.96 -8.50 -7.61
N GLY A 4 -4.28 -8.98 -6.57
CA GLY A 4 -2.82 -9.08 -6.58
C GLY A 4 -2.30 -10.09 -7.61
N MET A 5 -3.00 -11.23 -7.80
CA MET A 5 -2.65 -12.21 -8.84
C MET A 5 -2.85 -11.66 -10.25
N VAL A 6 -3.97 -10.97 -10.49
CA VAL A 6 -4.25 -10.33 -11.78
C VAL A 6 -3.21 -9.26 -12.07
N PHE A 7 -2.88 -8.40 -11.09
CA PHE A 7 -1.87 -7.37 -11.25
C PHE A 7 -0.49 -7.97 -11.58
N SER A 8 -0.07 -8.99 -10.83
CA SER A 8 1.19 -9.71 -11.06
C SER A 8 1.24 -10.35 -12.47
N GLY A 9 0.15 -11.02 -12.87
CA GLY A 9 0.04 -11.62 -14.19
C GLY A 9 0.09 -10.58 -15.32
N THR A 10 -0.60 -9.47 -15.17
CA THR A 10 -0.61 -8.38 -16.15
C THR A 10 0.79 -7.77 -16.28
N LEU A 11 1.48 -7.52 -15.16
CA LEU A 11 2.83 -6.99 -15.15
C LEU A 11 3.80 -7.94 -15.87
N PHE A 12 3.70 -9.25 -15.62
CA PHE A 12 4.52 -10.27 -16.26
C PHE A 12 4.30 -10.30 -17.79
N VAL A 13 3.05 -10.25 -18.24
CA VAL A 13 2.70 -10.19 -19.67
C VAL A 13 3.24 -8.93 -20.33
N LEU A 14 3.11 -7.77 -19.68
CA LEU A 14 3.64 -6.49 -20.18
C LEU A 14 5.17 -6.52 -20.34
N VAL A 15 5.87 -7.15 -19.40
CA VAL A 15 7.32 -7.35 -19.49
C VAL A 15 7.69 -8.25 -20.67
N LEU A 16 6.99 -9.37 -20.84
CA LEU A 16 7.24 -10.28 -21.97
C LEU A 16 7.02 -9.59 -23.32
N ILE A 17 5.96 -8.79 -23.43
CA ILE A 17 5.70 -7.97 -24.62
C ILE A 17 6.82 -6.96 -24.84
N GLY A 18 7.25 -6.25 -23.79
CA GLY A 18 8.35 -5.28 -23.86
C GLY A 18 9.68 -5.91 -24.28
N LEU A 19 9.95 -7.15 -23.89
CA LEU A 19 11.14 -7.91 -24.30
C LEU A 19 11.07 -8.39 -25.77
N ALA A 20 9.87 -8.69 -26.25
CA ALA A 20 9.65 -9.13 -27.63
C ALA A 20 9.66 -7.97 -28.64
N LEU A 21 9.47 -6.73 -28.18
CA LEU A 21 9.44 -5.55 -29.04
C LEU A 21 10.85 -5.05 -29.37
N PRO A 22 11.08 -4.59 -30.63
CA PRO A 22 12.29 -3.84 -30.96
C PRO A 22 12.47 -2.63 -30.05
N THR A 23 13.69 -2.34 -29.63
CA THR A 23 14.02 -1.26 -28.67
C THR A 23 13.47 0.12 -29.08
N VAL A 24 13.36 0.38 -30.39
CA VAL A 24 12.79 1.62 -30.94
C VAL A 24 11.28 1.75 -30.66
N LEU A 25 10.55 0.63 -30.55
CA LEU A 25 9.10 0.63 -30.32
C LEU A 25 8.71 0.63 -28.84
N VAL A 26 9.62 0.31 -27.94
CA VAL A 26 9.34 0.26 -26.49
C VAL A 26 8.83 1.60 -25.94
N PRO A 27 9.42 2.78 -26.26
CA PRO A 27 8.90 4.07 -25.80
C PRO A 27 7.49 4.37 -26.33
N MET A 28 7.20 4.00 -27.57
CA MET A 28 5.86 4.19 -28.16
C MET A 28 4.82 3.28 -27.49
N PHE A 29 5.20 2.05 -27.21
CA PHE A 29 4.35 1.09 -26.49
C PHE A 29 4.04 1.56 -25.07
N THR A 30 5.05 2.02 -24.30
CA THR A 30 4.86 2.54 -22.95
C THR A 30 3.98 3.80 -22.94
N ALA A 31 4.16 4.71 -23.89
CA ALA A 31 3.30 5.89 -24.04
C ALA A 31 1.85 5.51 -24.38
N ALA A 32 1.64 4.53 -25.28
CA ALA A 32 0.32 4.03 -25.60
C ALA A 32 -0.40 3.41 -24.40
N LEU A 33 0.31 2.68 -23.53
CA LEU A 33 -0.26 2.11 -22.30
C LEU A 33 -0.78 3.19 -21.36
N VAL A 34 -0.09 4.31 -21.22
CA VAL A 34 -0.53 5.44 -20.39
C VAL A 34 -1.84 6.03 -20.94
N VAL A 35 -1.92 6.22 -22.26
CA VAL A 35 -3.13 6.74 -22.92
C VAL A 35 -4.30 5.76 -22.77
N VAL A 36 -4.09 4.47 -22.99
CA VAL A 36 -5.12 3.42 -22.82
C VAL A 36 -5.59 3.37 -21.37
N SER A 37 -4.68 3.43 -20.41
CA SER A 37 -5.03 3.49 -18.97
C SER A 37 -5.90 4.70 -18.65
N GLY A 38 -5.56 5.89 -19.18
CA GLY A 38 -6.35 7.10 -19.04
C GLY A 38 -7.76 6.97 -19.66
N MET A 39 -7.86 6.37 -20.85
CA MET A 39 -9.14 6.12 -21.51
C MET A 39 -10.01 5.14 -20.72
N LEU A 40 -9.43 4.09 -20.16
CA LEU A 40 -10.14 3.11 -19.31
C LEU A 40 -10.69 3.76 -18.05
N LEU A 41 -9.91 4.65 -17.39
CA LEU A 41 -10.37 5.39 -16.22
C LEU A 41 -11.57 6.30 -16.55
N VAL A 42 -11.51 7.03 -17.67
CA VAL A 42 -12.64 7.86 -18.11
C VAL A 42 -13.88 7.03 -18.49
N TYR A 43 -13.67 5.84 -19.05
CA TYR A 43 -14.76 4.92 -19.37
C TYR A 43 -15.42 4.37 -18.11
N GLU A 44 -14.63 3.99 -17.11
CA GLU A 44 -15.11 3.47 -15.82
C GLU A 44 -15.88 4.54 -15.04
N GLU A 45 -15.37 5.78 -15.00
CA GLU A 45 -16.04 6.92 -14.38
C GLU A 45 -17.45 7.18 -14.97
N LYS A 46 -17.63 6.93 -16.28
CA LYS A 46 -18.95 7.04 -16.94
C LYS A 46 -19.92 5.91 -16.60
N GLN A 47 -19.42 4.75 -16.16
CA GLN A 47 -20.26 3.60 -15.79
C GLN A 47 -20.61 3.57 -14.32
N GLU A 48 -19.76 4.07 -13.44
CA GLU A 48 -20.04 4.12 -12.00
C GLU A 48 -20.86 5.35 -11.63
N THR A 49 -22.19 5.26 -11.80
CA THR A 49 -23.15 6.16 -11.15
C THR A 49 -23.47 5.74 -9.71
N ARG A 50 -22.70 4.82 -9.13
CA ARG A 50 -22.86 4.45 -7.73
C ARG A 50 -21.99 5.34 -6.88
N ASP A 51 -22.57 6.41 -6.38
CA ASP A 51 -22.08 7.11 -5.21
C ASP A 51 -21.97 6.11 -4.05
N PHE A 52 -20.76 5.61 -3.80
CA PHE A 52 -20.53 4.91 -2.56
C PHE A 52 -20.67 5.93 -1.44
N PRO A 53 -21.65 5.80 -0.54
CA PRO A 53 -21.79 6.70 0.59
C PRO A 53 -20.64 6.43 1.57
N VAL A 54 -19.48 7.01 1.33
CA VAL A 54 -18.33 6.95 2.22
C VAL A 54 -18.23 8.28 2.97
N LEU A 55 -19.21 8.58 3.75
CA LEU A 55 -19.15 9.68 4.70
C LEU A 55 -19.22 9.14 6.12
N LEU A 56 -18.13 8.49 6.53
CA LEU A 56 -17.90 8.30 7.96
C LEU A 56 -17.71 9.69 8.60
N PRO A 57 -18.41 9.99 9.71
CA PRO A 57 -18.28 11.29 10.36
C PRO A 57 -16.85 11.53 10.78
N LYS A 58 -16.38 12.77 10.64
CA LYS A 58 -15.04 13.23 11.06
C LYS A 58 -14.75 12.81 12.50
N SER A 59 -14.03 11.71 12.66
CA SER A 59 -13.45 11.39 13.96
C SER A 59 -12.25 12.31 14.21
N THR A 60 -11.82 12.42 15.47
CA THR A 60 -10.71 13.29 15.88
C THR A 60 -9.46 13.01 15.05
N THR A 61 -9.10 13.94 14.17
CA THR A 61 -8.06 13.79 13.14
C THR A 61 -6.62 13.83 13.67
N LYS A 62 -6.41 14.34 14.89
CA LYS A 62 -5.05 14.57 15.45
C LYS A 62 -4.15 13.34 15.51
N PRO A 63 -4.56 12.18 16.07
CA PRO A 63 -3.71 11.00 16.12
C PRO A 63 -3.46 10.40 14.73
N ALA A 64 -4.45 10.47 13.83
CA ALA A 64 -4.32 10.00 12.46
C ALA A 64 -3.30 10.82 11.66
N LEU A 65 -3.32 12.14 11.79
CA LEU A 65 -2.37 13.05 11.14
C LEU A 65 -0.93 12.79 11.64
N SER A 66 -0.74 12.66 12.96
CA SER A 66 0.59 12.41 13.52
C SER A 66 1.18 11.08 13.06
N ASN A 67 0.35 10.03 12.93
CA ASN A 67 0.79 8.73 12.42
C ASN A 67 1.06 8.79 10.91
N ALA A 68 0.23 9.50 10.15
CA ALA A 68 0.43 9.69 8.72
C ALA A 68 1.75 10.39 8.40
N ILE A 69 2.12 11.43 9.17
CA ILE A 69 3.41 12.12 9.01
C ILE A 69 4.59 11.17 9.22
N VAL A 70 4.55 10.34 10.28
CA VAL A 70 5.63 9.37 10.56
C VAL A 70 5.72 8.33 9.44
N ILE A 71 4.60 7.82 8.95
CA ILE A 71 4.58 6.85 7.87
C ILE A 71 5.06 7.46 6.55
N CYS A 72 4.69 8.71 6.23
CA CYS A 72 5.22 9.43 5.08
C CYS A 72 6.72 9.64 5.19
N PHE A 73 7.22 9.98 6.38
CA PHE A 73 8.66 10.13 6.61
C PHE A 73 9.41 8.81 6.41
N ILE A 74 8.86 7.69 6.90
CA ILE A 74 9.43 6.35 6.67
C ILE A 74 9.39 6.01 5.18
N GLY A 75 8.28 6.27 4.51
CA GLY A 75 8.14 6.05 3.06
C GLY A 75 9.19 6.83 2.26
N PHE A 76 9.40 8.09 2.61
CA PHE A 76 10.44 8.92 2.02
C PHE A 76 11.85 8.37 2.29
N LEU A 77 12.16 8.05 3.56
CA LEU A 77 13.49 7.60 3.97
C LEU A 77 13.86 6.25 3.34
N VAL A 78 12.95 5.28 3.38
CA VAL A 78 13.18 3.96 2.77
C VAL A 78 13.26 4.06 1.25
N GLY A 79 12.39 4.87 0.62
CA GLY A 79 12.46 5.15 -0.81
C GLY A 79 13.82 5.75 -1.21
N ALA A 80 14.30 6.76 -0.47
CA ALA A 80 15.60 7.38 -0.71
C ALA A 80 16.75 6.38 -0.53
N ALA A 81 16.73 5.61 0.55
CA ALA A 81 17.76 4.62 0.86
C ALA A 81 17.83 3.50 -0.20
N CYS A 82 16.69 2.90 -0.55
CA CYS A 82 16.64 1.80 -1.50
C CYS A 82 17.08 2.23 -2.91
N TYR A 83 16.65 3.40 -3.37
CA TYR A 83 17.03 3.88 -4.69
C TYR A 83 18.43 4.48 -4.75
N TYR A 84 18.94 5.05 -3.67
CA TYR A 84 20.36 5.36 -3.55
C TYR A 84 21.19 4.11 -3.70
N LEU A 85 20.87 3.04 -2.96
CA LEU A 85 21.57 1.77 -3.03
C LEU A 85 21.51 1.15 -4.43
N ALA A 86 20.33 1.15 -5.05
CA ALA A 86 20.15 0.65 -6.41
C ALA A 86 20.96 1.43 -7.46
N ALA A 87 21.16 2.74 -7.25
CA ALA A 87 21.86 3.61 -8.18
C ALA A 87 23.41 3.51 -8.06
N ILE A 88 23.93 3.19 -6.86
CA ILE A 88 25.38 3.10 -6.66
C ILE A 88 25.96 1.71 -6.97
N ILE A 89 25.12 0.68 -7.09
CA ILE A 89 25.57 -0.66 -7.48
C ILE A 89 25.89 -0.65 -8.97
N PRO A 90 27.16 -0.91 -9.38
CA PRO A 90 27.54 -0.91 -10.79
C PRO A 90 26.79 -2.00 -11.55
N TRP A 91 26.22 -1.64 -12.67
CA TRP A 91 25.47 -2.55 -13.55
C TRP A 91 26.34 -3.69 -14.12
N GLU A 92 27.62 -3.43 -14.25
CA GLU A 92 28.64 -4.38 -14.73
C GLU A 92 28.80 -5.58 -13.78
N ASN A 93 28.48 -5.41 -12.51
CA ASN A 93 28.55 -6.48 -11.50
C ASN A 93 27.24 -7.32 -11.44
N LEU A 94 26.21 -6.96 -12.20
CA LEU A 94 24.99 -7.73 -12.26
C LEU A 94 25.10 -8.75 -13.41
N PRO A 95 24.75 -10.04 -13.19
CA PRO A 95 24.93 -11.10 -14.21
C PRO A 95 24.10 -10.93 -15.49
N LEU A 96 23.41 -9.81 -15.65
CA LEU A 96 22.42 -9.54 -16.68
C LEU A 96 22.59 -8.10 -17.20
N GLU A 97 23.66 -7.81 -17.93
CA GLU A 97 24.06 -6.49 -18.45
C GLU A 97 22.97 -5.65 -19.14
N GLN A 98 21.97 -6.26 -19.73
CA GLN A 98 20.89 -5.55 -20.46
C GLN A 98 19.52 -5.68 -19.80
N SER A 99 19.38 -6.41 -18.71
CA SER A 99 18.08 -6.86 -18.20
C SER A 99 17.83 -6.60 -16.71
N SER A 100 18.66 -5.81 -16.03
CA SER A 100 18.47 -5.56 -14.60
C SER A 100 17.12 -4.90 -14.27
N PHE A 101 16.62 -4.01 -15.13
CA PHE A 101 15.25 -3.50 -15.03
C PHE A 101 14.22 -4.63 -15.17
N VAL A 102 14.40 -5.51 -16.14
CA VAL A 102 13.53 -6.66 -16.39
C VAL A 102 13.57 -7.63 -15.21
N VAL A 103 14.75 -7.94 -14.67
CA VAL A 103 14.90 -8.79 -13.48
C VAL A 103 14.22 -8.13 -12.28
N GLY A 104 14.37 -6.82 -12.10
CA GLY A 104 13.68 -6.07 -11.05
C GLY A 104 12.16 -6.22 -11.17
N VAL A 105 11.60 -6.01 -12.36
CA VAL A 105 10.15 -6.12 -12.60
C VAL A 105 9.64 -7.56 -12.43
N ILE A 106 10.39 -8.56 -12.89
CA ILE A 106 10.05 -9.99 -12.70
C ILE A 106 10.08 -10.34 -11.22
N THR A 107 11.13 -9.94 -10.50
CA THR A 107 11.25 -10.18 -9.04
C THR A 107 10.10 -9.54 -8.29
N MET A 108 9.73 -8.32 -8.66
CA MET A 108 8.60 -7.59 -8.12
C MET A 108 7.28 -8.32 -8.37
N GLY A 109 7.02 -8.73 -9.62
CA GLY A 109 5.84 -9.51 -9.99
C GLY A 109 5.76 -10.84 -9.23
N ALA A 110 6.89 -11.55 -9.09
CA ALA A 110 6.97 -12.78 -8.33
C ALA A 110 6.67 -12.57 -6.85
N CYS A 111 7.20 -11.52 -6.23
CA CYS A 111 6.90 -11.17 -4.83
C CYS A 111 5.42 -10.87 -4.62
N PHE A 112 4.78 -10.15 -5.55
CA PHE A 112 3.33 -9.92 -5.49
C PHE A 112 2.52 -11.19 -5.62
N PHE A 113 2.91 -12.04 -6.54
CA PHE A 113 2.25 -13.34 -6.72
C PHE A 113 2.35 -14.19 -5.47
N VAL A 114 3.54 -14.33 -4.90
CA VAL A 114 3.80 -15.09 -3.67
C VAL A 114 3.02 -14.50 -2.49
N ALA A 115 3.04 -13.18 -2.31
CA ALA A 115 2.30 -12.51 -1.23
C ALA A 115 0.78 -12.73 -1.38
N SER A 116 0.24 -12.62 -2.60
CA SER A 116 -1.17 -12.85 -2.88
C SER A 116 -1.57 -14.34 -2.68
N ALA A 117 -0.72 -15.27 -3.12
CA ALA A 117 -0.92 -16.70 -2.90
C ALA A 117 -0.85 -17.06 -1.41
N ALA A 118 0.12 -16.52 -0.68
CA ALA A 118 0.26 -16.75 0.76
C ALA A 118 -0.96 -16.25 1.55
N THR A 119 -1.48 -15.06 1.26
CA THR A 119 -2.69 -14.52 1.90
C THR A 119 -3.93 -15.37 1.61
N ASN A 120 -4.01 -15.94 0.41
CA ASN A 120 -5.12 -16.81 0.02
C ASN A 120 -5.04 -18.21 0.69
N TYR A 121 -3.82 -18.79 0.71
CA TYR A 121 -3.59 -20.12 1.26
C TYR A 121 -3.70 -20.18 2.79
N LEU A 122 -3.12 -19.19 3.48
CA LEU A 122 -3.08 -19.16 4.95
C LEU A 122 -4.39 -18.68 5.57
N LYS A 123 -5.38 -18.23 4.80
CA LYS A 123 -6.67 -17.69 5.28
C LYS A 123 -6.53 -16.68 6.44
N GLN A 124 -5.33 -16.23 6.72
CA GLN A 124 -5.04 -15.21 7.74
C GLN A 124 -5.02 -13.86 7.07
N GLN A 125 -5.75 -12.92 7.62
CA GLN A 125 -5.57 -11.51 7.31
C GLN A 125 -4.22 -11.10 7.92
N TYR A 126 -3.16 -11.15 7.09
CA TYR A 126 -1.89 -10.57 7.49
C TYR A 126 -2.09 -9.09 7.72
N ASP A 127 -1.72 -8.66 8.92
CA ASP A 127 -1.77 -7.25 9.31
C ASP A 127 -0.58 -6.56 8.64
N ILE A 128 -0.78 -6.14 7.36
CA ILE A 128 0.26 -5.49 6.53
C ILE A 128 0.96 -4.36 7.30
N PHE A 129 0.27 -3.78 8.28
CA PHE A 129 0.77 -2.65 9.08
C PHE A 129 1.82 -3.06 10.12
N LYS A 130 1.82 -4.32 10.55
CA LYS A 130 2.89 -4.87 11.38
C LYS A 130 4.18 -5.07 10.61
N MET A 131 4.15 -4.93 9.29
CA MET A 131 5.34 -5.02 8.44
C MET A 131 6.12 -3.70 8.35
N PHE A 132 5.54 -2.54 8.71
CA PHE A 132 6.26 -1.26 8.59
C PHE A 132 7.61 -1.21 9.33
N PRO A 133 7.74 -1.70 10.58
CA PRO A 133 9.04 -1.77 11.24
C PRO A 133 10.05 -2.65 10.50
N TRP A 134 9.57 -3.72 9.85
CA TRP A 134 10.42 -4.65 9.12
C TRP A 134 11.02 -4.04 7.85
N PHE A 135 10.36 -3.09 7.19
CA PHE A 135 10.96 -2.38 6.05
C PHE A 135 12.24 -1.67 6.45
N LEU A 136 12.27 -1.05 7.62
CA LEU A 136 13.47 -0.40 8.13
C LEU A 136 14.58 -1.41 8.40
N VAL A 137 14.28 -2.54 9.05
CA VAL A 137 15.25 -3.60 9.35
C VAL A 137 15.80 -4.23 8.05
N LEU A 138 14.93 -4.53 7.10
CA LEU A 138 15.32 -5.12 5.82
C LEU A 138 16.17 -4.14 4.99
N THR A 139 15.89 -2.84 5.06
CA THR A 139 16.73 -1.82 4.39
C THR A 139 18.10 -1.75 5.00
N ILE A 140 18.24 -1.82 6.33
CA ILE A 140 19.55 -1.91 6.99
C ILE A 140 20.30 -3.17 6.52
N LEU A 141 19.62 -4.31 6.45
CA LEU A 141 20.22 -5.56 5.97
C LEU A 141 20.71 -5.43 4.53
N ALA A 142 19.97 -4.79 3.64
CA ALA A 142 20.38 -4.54 2.26
C ALA A 142 21.68 -3.70 2.19
N PHE A 143 21.80 -2.67 3.02
CA PHE A 143 23.05 -1.88 3.13
C PHE A 143 24.21 -2.70 3.71
N CYS A 144 23.96 -3.51 4.72
CA CYS A 144 25.00 -4.39 5.28
C CYS A 144 25.52 -5.39 4.24
N LEU A 145 24.64 -5.98 3.42
CA LEU A 145 25.03 -6.87 2.33
C LEU A 145 25.88 -6.15 1.29
N PHE A 146 25.54 -4.91 0.95
CA PHE A 146 26.32 -4.10 0.02
C PHE A 146 27.73 -3.77 0.56
N ILE A 147 27.84 -3.42 1.84
CA ILE A 147 29.11 -3.05 2.48
C ILE A 147 30.02 -4.29 2.69
N ALA A 148 29.41 -5.47 2.89
CA ALA A 148 30.15 -6.67 3.25
C ALA A 148 31.09 -7.16 2.15
N ASP A 149 30.62 -7.24 0.90
CA ASP A 149 31.46 -7.63 -0.25
C ASP A 149 30.70 -7.45 -1.57
N GLY A 150 31.42 -7.24 -2.67
CA GLY A 150 30.90 -7.12 -4.04
C GLY A 150 30.06 -8.32 -4.49
N MET A 151 30.29 -9.52 -3.97
CA MET A 151 29.49 -10.72 -4.25
C MET A 151 28.03 -10.59 -3.79
N PHE A 152 27.76 -9.78 -2.77
CA PHE A 152 26.41 -9.55 -2.25
C PHE A 152 25.70 -8.35 -2.88
N SER A 153 26.30 -7.69 -3.86
CA SER A 153 25.71 -6.53 -4.55
C SER A 153 24.39 -6.89 -5.23
N THR A 154 24.31 -8.03 -5.92
CA THR A 154 23.08 -8.49 -6.58
C THR A 154 21.94 -8.75 -5.59
N PRO A 155 22.09 -9.53 -4.52
CA PRO A 155 21.04 -9.67 -3.52
C PRO A 155 20.67 -8.36 -2.83
N ALA A 156 21.61 -7.46 -2.57
CA ALA A 156 21.33 -6.13 -2.02
C ALA A 156 20.47 -5.29 -2.96
N PHE A 157 20.77 -5.29 -4.26
CA PHE A 157 19.98 -4.63 -5.30
C PHE A 157 18.56 -5.17 -5.38
N LEU A 158 18.40 -6.50 -5.52
CA LEU A 158 17.08 -7.12 -5.61
C LEU A 158 16.24 -6.86 -4.35
N MET A 159 16.87 -6.93 -3.18
CA MET A 159 16.23 -6.68 -1.91
C MET A 159 15.74 -5.23 -1.81
N SER A 160 16.53 -4.25 -2.26
CA SER A 160 16.12 -2.85 -2.26
C SER A 160 14.91 -2.59 -3.15
N LEU A 161 14.85 -3.21 -4.33
CA LEU A 161 13.69 -3.10 -5.23
C LEU A 161 12.43 -3.72 -4.62
N VAL A 162 12.53 -4.91 -4.05
CA VAL A 162 11.41 -5.60 -3.41
C VAL A 162 10.87 -4.78 -2.24
N ILE A 163 11.75 -4.30 -1.37
CA ILE A 163 11.36 -3.48 -0.21
C ILE A 163 10.61 -2.23 -0.67
N SER A 164 11.15 -1.52 -1.65
CA SER A 164 10.53 -0.29 -2.18
C SER A 164 9.13 -0.55 -2.71
N CYS A 165 8.94 -1.62 -3.44
CA CYS A 165 7.68 -1.98 -4.07
C CYS A 165 6.61 -2.39 -3.06
N VAL A 166 6.96 -3.28 -2.12
CA VAL A 166 6.03 -3.72 -1.07
C VAL A 166 5.67 -2.54 -0.16
N LEU A 167 6.61 -1.62 0.07
CA LEU A 167 6.36 -0.39 0.81
C LEU A 167 5.34 0.50 0.10
N GLU A 168 5.49 0.76 -1.21
CA GLU A 168 4.54 1.60 -1.97
C GLU A 168 3.12 1.06 -1.88
N ILE A 169 2.92 -0.25 -1.99
CA ILE A 169 1.60 -0.87 -1.85
C ILE A 169 1.09 -0.76 -0.42
N SER A 170 1.96 -0.98 0.56
CA SER A 170 1.58 -0.86 1.96
C SER A 170 1.12 0.56 2.28
N LEU A 171 1.78 1.58 1.71
CA LEU A 171 1.37 2.99 1.81
C LEU A 171 0.00 3.24 1.16
N LEU A 172 -0.21 2.72 -0.06
CA LEU A 172 -1.51 2.84 -0.74
C LEU A 172 -2.64 2.22 0.06
N VAL A 173 -2.43 1.02 0.60
CA VAL A 173 -3.43 0.33 1.43
C VAL A 173 -3.68 1.10 2.73
N TYR A 174 -2.63 1.57 3.41
CA TYR A 174 -2.76 2.35 4.63
C TYR A 174 -3.59 3.61 4.43
N PHE A 175 -3.22 4.43 3.46
CA PHE A 175 -3.93 5.66 3.18
C PHE A 175 -5.34 5.42 2.62
N GLY A 176 -5.55 4.34 1.85
CA GLY A 176 -6.88 3.90 1.41
C GLY A 176 -7.81 3.56 2.57
N ILE A 177 -7.31 2.90 3.62
CA ILE A 177 -8.08 2.64 4.83
C ILE A 177 -8.39 3.93 5.60
N LEU A 178 -7.46 4.89 5.66
CA LEU A 178 -7.71 6.19 6.28
C LEU A 178 -8.81 6.98 5.55
N VAL A 179 -8.87 6.87 4.22
CA VAL A 179 -9.98 7.41 3.41
C VAL A 179 -11.29 6.73 3.77
N LYS A 180 -11.31 5.39 3.73
CA LYS A 180 -12.51 4.61 4.07
C LYS A 180 -13.04 4.91 5.47
N ARG A 181 -12.16 5.31 6.40
CA ARG A 181 -12.51 5.71 7.76
C ARG A 181 -12.83 7.19 7.93
N GLY A 182 -12.78 7.98 6.84
CA GLY A 182 -13.12 9.40 6.85
C GLY A 182 -12.09 10.31 7.55
N PHE A 183 -10.86 9.84 7.78
CA PHE A 183 -9.81 10.66 8.39
C PHE A 183 -9.24 11.70 7.43
N PHE A 184 -9.13 11.34 6.14
CA PHE A 184 -8.59 12.20 5.10
C PHE A 184 -9.44 12.13 3.83
N PRO A 185 -9.50 13.21 3.03
CA PRO A 185 -10.10 13.17 1.72
C PRO A 185 -9.25 12.28 0.77
N PRO A 186 -9.88 11.61 -0.22
CA PRO A 186 -9.20 10.69 -1.14
C PRO A 186 -7.99 11.31 -1.83
N THR A 187 -8.14 12.52 -2.36
CA THR A 187 -7.09 13.25 -3.09
C THR A 187 -5.82 13.45 -2.27
N ILE A 188 -5.96 13.90 -1.02
CA ILE A 188 -4.81 14.10 -0.11
C ILE A 188 -4.16 12.76 0.26
N SER A 189 -4.97 11.75 0.54
CA SER A 189 -4.48 10.42 0.92
C SER A 189 -3.65 9.78 -0.18
N PHE A 190 -4.14 9.79 -1.42
CA PHE A 190 -3.41 9.25 -2.55
C PHE A 190 -2.16 10.08 -2.89
N ALA A 191 -2.26 11.41 -2.81
CA ALA A 191 -1.10 12.28 -3.01
C ALA A 191 0.01 12.02 -1.98
N LEU A 192 -0.34 11.82 -0.70
CA LEU A 192 0.62 11.50 0.34
C LEU A 192 1.22 10.11 0.17
N SER A 193 0.41 9.09 -0.14
CA SER A 193 0.88 7.70 -0.26
C SER A 193 1.91 7.53 -1.38
N ILE A 194 1.64 8.10 -2.54
CA ILE A 194 2.55 8.01 -3.70
C ILE A 194 3.65 9.07 -3.59
N GLY A 195 3.30 10.31 -3.22
CA GLY A 195 4.20 11.45 -3.21
C GLY A 195 5.39 11.27 -2.28
N CYS A 196 5.19 10.78 -1.05
CA CYS A 196 6.30 10.62 -0.10
C CYS A 196 7.34 9.61 -0.59
N ALA A 197 6.93 8.46 -1.12
CA ALA A 197 7.83 7.45 -1.66
C ALA A 197 8.56 7.96 -2.91
N ARG A 198 7.84 8.60 -3.85
CA ARG A 198 8.42 9.14 -5.08
C ARG A 198 9.40 10.28 -4.84
N MET A 199 9.14 11.15 -3.87
CA MET A 199 10.11 12.18 -3.44
C MET A 199 11.35 11.55 -2.82
N GLY A 200 11.20 10.47 -2.03
CA GLY A 200 12.32 9.70 -1.53
C GLY A 200 13.17 9.10 -2.66
N ILE A 201 12.55 8.43 -3.62
CA ILE A 201 13.20 7.88 -4.81
C ILE A 201 14.01 8.95 -5.55
N ALA A 202 13.39 10.12 -5.81
CA ALA A 202 14.05 11.23 -6.47
C ALA A 202 15.27 11.74 -5.67
N ALA A 203 15.14 11.85 -4.35
CA ALA A 203 16.22 12.29 -3.48
C ALA A 203 17.39 11.28 -3.45
N GLY A 204 17.11 9.98 -3.35
CA GLY A 204 18.13 8.93 -3.38
C GLY A 204 18.90 8.89 -4.70
N ASN A 205 18.20 8.92 -5.82
CA ASN A 205 18.81 8.99 -7.14
C ASN A 205 19.62 10.27 -7.34
N ALA A 206 19.09 11.43 -6.92
CA ALA A 206 19.79 12.71 -7.05
C ALA A 206 21.09 12.71 -6.24
N LEU A 207 21.11 12.09 -5.05
CA LEU A 207 22.31 11.97 -4.23
C LEU A 207 23.36 11.10 -4.94
N ALA A 208 22.98 9.94 -5.47
CA ALA A 208 23.88 9.06 -6.20
C ALA A 208 24.49 9.74 -7.44
N VAL A 209 23.66 10.36 -8.27
CA VAL A 209 24.10 11.11 -9.47
C VAL A 209 25.00 12.29 -9.10
N SER A 210 24.74 12.97 -7.98
CA SER A 210 25.55 14.08 -7.52
C SER A 210 26.98 13.64 -7.20
N TYR A 211 27.12 12.47 -6.56
CA TYR A 211 28.45 11.90 -6.24
C TYR A 211 29.21 11.48 -7.51
N GLU A 212 28.51 10.89 -8.47
CA GLU A 212 29.10 10.55 -9.76
C GLU A 212 29.63 11.80 -10.48
N ARG A 213 28.80 12.85 -10.60
CA ARG A 213 29.17 14.09 -11.29
C ARG A 213 30.28 14.88 -10.63
N THR A 214 30.40 14.83 -9.32
CA THR A 214 31.44 15.56 -8.57
C THR A 214 32.73 14.79 -8.45
N GLY A 215 32.81 13.57 -9.00
CA GLY A 215 33.97 12.69 -8.86
C GLY A 215 34.18 12.16 -7.42
N LEU A 216 33.19 12.34 -6.55
CA LEU A 216 33.17 11.84 -5.19
C LEU A 216 32.67 10.38 -5.09
N ALA A 217 32.43 9.73 -6.22
CA ALA A 217 32.00 8.33 -6.31
C ALA A 217 33.14 7.37 -5.95
N SER A 218 33.81 7.59 -4.82
CA SER A 218 34.77 6.65 -4.27
C SER A 218 34.03 5.61 -3.40
N SER A 219 34.60 4.42 -3.28
CA SER A 219 34.06 3.37 -2.39
C SER A 219 33.88 3.86 -0.96
N ASP A 220 34.75 4.72 -0.48
CA ASP A 220 34.71 5.24 0.89
C ASP A 220 33.53 6.19 1.09
N VAL A 221 33.26 7.11 0.16
CA VAL A 221 32.10 8.02 0.24
C VAL A 221 30.80 7.25 0.15
N ALA A 222 30.70 6.26 -0.74
CA ALA A 222 29.55 5.38 -0.82
C ALA A 222 29.33 4.65 0.51
N THR A 223 30.37 4.09 1.11
CA THR A 223 30.31 3.39 2.40
C THR A 223 29.85 4.32 3.52
N TYR A 224 30.44 5.53 3.65
CA TYR A 224 30.02 6.49 4.68
C TYR A 224 28.57 6.94 4.49
N THR A 225 28.12 7.10 3.27
CA THR A 225 26.73 7.46 2.99
C THR A 225 25.78 6.31 3.37
N CYS A 226 26.14 5.06 3.07
CA CYS A 226 25.40 3.88 3.51
C CYS A 226 25.31 3.80 5.03
N LEU A 227 26.40 4.04 5.75
CA LEU A 227 26.40 4.12 7.22
C LEU A 227 25.50 5.26 7.72
N GLY A 228 25.51 6.42 7.05
CA GLY A 228 24.61 7.52 7.34
C GLY A 228 23.13 7.14 7.20
N PHE A 229 22.76 6.44 6.13
CA PHE A 229 21.41 5.90 5.97
C PHE A 229 21.06 4.89 7.05
N ILE A 230 21.96 3.96 7.38
CA ILE A 230 21.76 2.99 8.47
C ILE A 230 21.47 3.71 9.79
N CYS A 231 22.24 4.73 10.14
CA CYS A 231 22.01 5.52 11.35
C CYS A 231 20.66 6.24 11.33
N LEU A 232 20.30 6.88 10.21
CA LEU A 232 19.00 7.57 10.07
C LEU A 232 17.82 6.60 10.19
N ILE A 233 17.93 5.43 9.58
CA ILE A 233 16.91 4.37 9.63
C ILE A 233 16.80 3.83 11.06
N ALA A 234 17.93 3.58 11.75
CA ALA A 234 17.91 3.14 13.14
C ALA A 234 17.25 4.17 14.08
N ILE A 235 17.49 5.46 13.85
CA ILE A 235 16.81 6.54 14.59
C ILE A 235 15.30 6.54 14.28
N ALA A 236 14.91 6.37 13.02
CA ALA A 236 13.51 6.34 12.60
C ALA A 236 12.74 5.12 13.17
N GLN A 237 13.43 4.04 13.51
CA GLN A 237 12.83 2.87 14.15
C GLN A 237 12.21 3.20 15.52
N VAL A 238 12.80 4.13 16.28
CA VAL A 238 12.33 4.48 17.62
C VAL A 238 10.90 5.06 17.64
N PRO A 239 10.57 6.11 16.86
CA PRO A 239 9.20 6.60 16.80
C PRO A 239 8.23 5.59 16.18
N MET A 240 8.69 4.75 15.25
CA MET A 240 7.83 3.74 14.63
C MET A 240 7.42 2.65 15.64
N SER A 241 8.36 2.09 16.38
CA SER A 241 8.08 1.07 17.39
C SER A 241 7.09 1.55 18.46
N LYS A 242 7.23 2.80 18.90
CA LYS A 242 6.29 3.41 19.88
C LYS A 242 4.88 3.62 19.31
N ARG A 243 4.73 3.72 18.01
CA ARG A 243 3.45 4.02 17.35
C ARG A 243 2.79 2.83 16.67
N GLU A 244 3.48 1.71 16.57
CA GLU A 244 2.98 0.51 15.91
C GLU A 244 1.61 0.10 16.43
N SER A 245 1.45 -0.01 17.75
CA SER A 245 0.17 -0.35 18.38
C SER A 245 -0.93 0.68 18.07
N ASN A 246 -0.58 1.97 18.05
CA ASN A 246 -1.53 3.03 17.73
C ASN A 246 -1.97 3.00 16.26
N ILE A 247 -1.04 2.71 15.34
CA ILE A 247 -1.32 2.57 13.91
C ILE A 247 -2.24 1.38 13.68
N VAL A 248 -1.90 0.23 14.26
CA VAL A 248 -2.71 -1.00 14.16
C VAL A 248 -4.09 -0.77 14.78
N ASN A 249 -4.18 -0.21 15.98
CA ASN A 249 -5.44 0.07 16.65
C ASN A 249 -6.32 1.05 15.86
N LEU A 250 -5.73 2.09 15.24
CA LEU A 250 -6.46 3.06 14.44
C LEU A 250 -7.11 2.41 13.21
N ILE A 251 -6.47 1.38 12.67
CA ILE A 251 -6.91 0.66 11.48
C ILE A 251 -7.85 -0.48 11.83
N SER A 252 -7.56 -1.21 12.92
CA SER A 252 -8.30 -2.40 13.35
C SER A 252 -9.48 -2.07 14.26
N ALA A 253 -9.56 -0.85 14.81
CA ALA A 253 -10.65 -0.47 15.69
C ALA A 253 -12.00 -0.65 14.97
N PRO A 254 -12.98 -1.34 15.57
CA PRO A 254 -14.32 -1.41 15.01
C PRO A 254 -14.90 0.01 14.88
N ALA A 255 -15.76 0.21 13.88
CA ALA A 255 -16.46 1.48 13.74
C ALA A 255 -17.17 1.84 15.06
N SER A 256 -17.08 3.10 15.48
CA SER A 256 -17.78 3.52 16.70
C SER A 256 -19.29 3.34 16.50
N PRO A 257 -20.08 3.08 17.58
CA PRO A 257 -21.52 2.96 17.46
C PRO A 257 -22.17 4.15 16.74
N ALA A 258 -21.67 5.36 16.98
CA ALA A 258 -22.12 6.56 16.30
C ALA A 258 -21.82 6.57 14.79
N GLN A 259 -20.69 5.99 14.37
CA GLN A 259 -20.35 5.84 12.95
C GLN A 259 -21.25 4.81 12.26
N VAL A 260 -21.54 3.71 12.95
CA VAL A 260 -22.46 2.68 12.45
C VAL A 260 -23.86 3.28 12.26
N ASP A 261 -24.33 4.07 13.20
CA ASP A 261 -25.66 4.69 13.13
C ASP A 261 -25.79 5.68 11.97
N VAL A 262 -24.74 6.48 11.68
CA VAL A 262 -24.73 7.41 10.54
C VAL A 262 -24.83 6.64 9.21
N VAL A 263 -24.02 5.58 9.05
CA VAL A 263 -24.08 4.75 7.82
C VAL A 263 -25.44 4.06 7.69
N CYS A 264 -25.99 3.53 8.79
CA CYS A 264 -27.31 2.92 8.78
C CYS A 264 -28.40 3.93 8.40
N ASN A 265 -28.33 5.18 8.91
CA ASN A 265 -29.30 6.21 8.54
C ASN A 265 -29.24 6.55 7.05
N GLN A 266 -28.05 6.68 6.47
CA GLN A 266 -27.89 6.90 5.03
C GLN A 266 -28.53 5.77 4.21
N ILE A 267 -28.29 4.50 4.59
CA ILE A 267 -28.88 3.33 3.92
C ILE A 267 -30.42 3.37 4.07
N ILE A 268 -30.93 3.69 5.26
CA ILE A 268 -32.37 3.78 5.51
C ILE A 268 -33.01 4.83 4.60
N ASP A 269 -32.38 6.00 4.48
CA ASP A 269 -32.88 7.10 3.66
C ASP A 269 -32.79 6.78 2.15
N GLU A 270 -31.65 6.18 1.72
CA GLU A 270 -31.40 5.86 0.30
C GLU A 270 -32.32 4.76 -0.22
N PHE A 271 -32.56 3.71 0.59
CA PHE A 271 -33.38 2.56 0.21
C PHE A 271 -34.81 2.66 0.76
N ALA A 272 -35.20 3.79 1.36
CA ALA A 272 -36.50 4.03 1.95
C ALA A 272 -36.98 2.88 2.86
N LEU A 273 -36.08 2.35 3.69
CA LEU A 273 -36.40 1.24 4.59
C LEU A 273 -37.42 1.67 5.63
N SER A 274 -38.34 0.78 5.98
CA SER A 274 -39.27 1.01 7.05
C SER A 274 -38.55 1.19 8.41
N GLU A 275 -39.24 1.84 9.35
CA GLU A 275 -38.67 2.08 10.70
C GLU A 275 -38.18 0.78 11.35
N ARG A 276 -38.94 -0.32 11.16
CA ARG A 276 -38.59 -1.63 11.71
C ARG A 276 -37.38 -2.28 11.03
N GLU A 277 -37.26 -2.14 9.75
CA GLU A 277 -36.09 -2.61 8.98
C GLU A 277 -34.87 -1.79 9.36
N GLY A 278 -35.01 -0.49 9.57
CA GLY A 278 -33.94 0.38 10.07
C GLY A 278 -33.44 -0.02 11.46
N GLU A 279 -34.33 -0.36 12.39
CA GLU A 279 -33.92 -0.89 13.71
C GLU A 279 -33.13 -2.19 13.60
N ILE A 280 -33.63 -3.10 12.78
CA ILE A 280 -32.96 -4.40 12.54
C ILE A 280 -31.61 -4.20 11.87
N LEU A 281 -31.53 -3.32 10.85
CA LEU A 281 -30.28 -2.97 10.18
C LEU A 281 -29.21 -2.44 11.17
N ARG A 282 -29.58 -1.52 12.06
CA ARG A 282 -28.66 -0.99 13.08
C ARG A 282 -28.18 -2.09 14.04
N LEU A 283 -29.05 -3.02 14.42
CA LEU A 283 -28.67 -4.14 15.29
C LEU A 283 -27.75 -5.14 14.59
N ILE A 284 -28.00 -5.45 13.30
CA ILE A 284 -27.10 -6.29 12.47
C ILE A 284 -25.74 -5.64 12.34
N ALA A 285 -25.70 -4.35 12.00
CA ALA A 285 -24.47 -3.60 11.83
C ALA A 285 -23.62 -3.52 13.13
N ARG A 286 -24.25 -3.66 14.28
CA ARG A 286 -23.61 -3.78 15.60
C ARG A 286 -23.21 -5.23 15.95
N GLY A 287 -23.32 -6.18 15.01
CA GLY A 287 -22.91 -7.57 15.17
C GLY A 287 -23.86 -8.47 15.95
N ASN A 288 -25.14 -8.09 16.09
CA ASN A 288 -26.12 -8.96 16.75
C ASN A 288 -26.59 -10.07 15.79
N THR A 289 -26.75 -11.27 16.31
CA THR A 289 -27.35 -12.41 15.60
C THR A 289 -28.87 -12.26 15.53
N ALA A 290 -29.52 -12.93 14.57
CA ALA A 290 -30.97 -12.89 14.44
C ALA A 290 -31.72 -13.30 15.73
N SER A 291 -31.17 -14.25 16.50
CA SER A 291 -31.72 -14.65 17.80
C SER A 291 -31.63 -13.53 18.85
N ASN A 292 -30.48 -12.84 18.92
CA ASN A 292 -30.28 -11.70 19.82
C ASN A 292 -31.21 -10.52 19.46
N ILE A 293 -31.38 -10.26 18.16
CA ILE A 293 -32.29 -9.21 17.64
C ILE A 293 -33.73 -9.55 18.03
N ALA A 294 -34.14 -10.79 17.82
CA ALA A 294 -35.47 -11.27 18.18
C ALA A 294 -35.76 -11.05 19.67
N SER A 295 -34.82 -11.39 20.55
CA SER A 295 -34.94 -11.17 21.99
C SER A 295 -35.02 -9.67 22.35
N LYS A 296 -34.18 -8.82 21.73
CA LYS A 296 -34.18 -7.36 22.00
C LYS A 296 -35.45 -6.65 21.52
N LEU A 297 -35.98 -7.08 20.40
CA LEU A 297 -37.16 -6.48 19.76
C LEU A 297 -38.48 -7.17 20.15
N VAL A 298 -38.40 -8.22 20.97
CA VAL A 298 -39.53 -9.03 21.44
C VAL A 298 -40.40 -9.57 20.27
N ILE A 299 -39.72 -10.13 19.27
CA ILE A 299 -40.35 -10.75 18.10
C ILE A 299 -39.77 -12.14 17.85
N SER A 300 -40.35 -12.92 16.91
CA SER A 300 -39.81 -14.23 16.58
C SER A 300 -38.52 -14.14 15.74
N PRO A 301 -37.58 -15.08 15.86
CA PRO A 301 -36.43 -15.14 14.97
C PRO A 301 -36.81 -15.29 13.50
N HIS A 302 -37.95 -15.90 13.21
CA HIS A 302 -38.51 -16.00 11.86
C HIS A 302 -38.88 -14.63 11.28
N THR A 303 -39.53 -13.80 12.10
CA THR A 303 -39.88 -12.43 11.74
C THR A 303 -38.64 -11.59 11.46
N VAL A 304 -37.59 -11.73 12.28
CA VAL A 304 -36.31 -11.04 12.04
C VAL A 304 -35.73 -11.46 10.69
N ASN A 305 -35.68 -12.77 10.39
CA ASN A 305 -35.16 -13.26 9.11
C ASN A 305 -35.98 -12.78 7.91
N THR A 306 -37.28 -12.58 8.05
CA THR A 306 -38.14 -12.01 7.01
C THR A 306 -37.73 -10.55 6.73
N HIS A 307 -37.55 -9.73 7.77
CA HIS A 307 -37.08 -8.35 7.62
C HIS A 307 -35.66 -8.30 7.04
N ILE A 308 -34.75 -9.18 7.48
CA ILE A 308 -33.41 -9.28 6.90
C ILE A 308 -33.47 -9.54 5.40
N ARG A 309 -34.33 -10.44 4.96
CA ARG A 309 -34.51 -10.72 3.54
C ARG A 309 -34.98 -9.48 2.77
N HIS A 310 -35.97 -8.74 3.30
CA HIS A 310 -36.47 -7.50 2.66
C HIS A 310 -35.41 -6.40 2.60
N ILE A 311 -34.51 -6.30 3.57
CA ILE A 311 -33.39 -5.34 3.56
C ILE A 311 -32.39 -5.67 2.44
N TYR A 312 -32.24 -6.94 2.06
CA TYR A 312 -31.29 -7.39 1.04
C TYR A 312 -31.89 -7.55 -0.36
N GLU A 313 -33.21 -7.52 -0.50
CA GLU A 313 -33.94 -7.48 -1.78
C GLU A 313 -34.09 -6.04 -2.29
#